data_22160039aa980ce5523adb4a34596205
#
_entry.id   22160039aa980ce5523adb4a34596205
#
_cell.length_a   1.000
_cell.length_b   1.000
_cell.length_c   1.000
_cell.angle_alpha   90.00
_cell.angle_beta   90.00
_cell.angle_gamma   90.00
#
_symmetry.space_group_name_H-M   'P 1'
#
loop_
_entity.id
_entity.type
_entity.pdbx_description
1 polymer ?
#
loop_
_entity_poly.entity_id
_entity_poly.type
_entity_poly.pdbx_seq_one_letter_code
_entity_poly.pdbx_strand_id
1 'polypeptide(L)'
;MTTDPPCNSQTADEQGTPGSTRRRATLLLAAMLIVVLVVPTLLGRARVAEPFDQSAVDRLDSAAPEIVFLGNSLLETRIDTGYLDELAGVRSASLAVDGTGPGAWYLQLKNVIGASANRPQRVFIFFHDDLITRPISFTGRKDNTLTERLSRGIEADYRLVVSNTETFDDRIRRVFTTIYPLADASSPDRNSVGSAGAFLAGTSRAEASAAADRFFDFANRRAFANNPDIQQPKFHGVFDFVAENSFLPLLIGQANELSVELILVRVSARPMDGGTPNEPDVLARYTSDLSDYLATNGVHYIDMTGHPDIDAGMYYDGYHLINRYRSFYTEIFSELLLPDRGDNP
;
A
#
# COMPACT_ATOMS: atom_id res chain seq x y z
N MET A 1 60.58 30.52 77.70
CA MET A 1 59.67 29.36 77.77
C MET A 1 58.30 29.83 77.30
N THR A 2 58.07 29.73 76.08
CA THR A 2 56.84 30.21 75.40
C THR A 2 56.32 29.09 74.60
N THR A 3 55.15 28.71 74.91
CA THR A 3 54.38 27.65 74.20
C THR A 3 53.39 28.32 73.33
N ASP A 4 53.50 28.15 71.98
CA ASP A 4 52.55 28.58 71.00
C ASP A 4 51.39 27.52 70.87
N PRO A 5 50.14 27.94 70.67
CA PRO A 5 49.04 27.05 70.41
C PRO A 5 48.91 26.72 68.93
N PRO A 6 48.36 25.58 68.55
CA PRO A 6 48.21 25.14 67.15
C PRO A 6 47.06 25.85 66.42
N CYS A 7 47.37 26.22 65.20
CA CYS A 7 46.42 26.75 64.22
C CYS A 7 45.45 25.66 63.78
N ASN A 8 44.16 25.88 63.99
CA ASN A 8 43.07 24.99 63.57
C ASN A 8 42.48 25.48 62.27
N SER A 9 42.86 24.84 61.15
CA SER A 9 42.30 25.09 59.84
C SER A 9 40.98 24.30 59.66
N GLN A 10 39.88 24.97 59.86
CA GLN A 10 38.54 24.43 59.47
C GLN A 10 38.43 24.45 57.96
N THR A 11 38.54 23.29 57.33
CA THR A 11 38.05 23.06 55.97
C THR A 11 36.52 23.04 55.98
N ALA A 12 35.91 24.05 55.37
CA ALA A 12 34.48 24.10 55.15
C ALA A 12 34.12 22.99 54.16
N ASP A 13 33.51 21.92 54.65
CA ASP A 13 32.82 20.92 53.82
C ASP A 13 31.61 21.56 53.19
N GLU A 14 31.71 21.91 51.92
CA GLU A 14 30.55 22.15 51.07
C GLU A 14 29.74 20.86 50.87
N GLN A 15 28.91 20.52 51.82
CA GLN A 15 27.89 19.51 51.65
C GLN A 15 26.80 20.05 50.74
N GLY A 16 27.04 19.91 49.42
CA GLY A 16 26.00 20.09 48.41
C GLY A 16 24.85 19.09 48.64
N THR A 17 23.73 19.61 49.04
CA THR A 17 22.49 18.82 49.36
C THR A 17 22.13 17.89 48.22
N PRO A 18 22.19 16.56 48.37
CA PRO A 18 21.98 15.57 47.27
C PRO A 18 20.54 15.58 46.71
N GLY A 19 19.62 16.33 47.35
CA GLY A 19 18.22 16.46 46.90
C GLY A 19 18.03 17.37 45.68
N SER A 20 18.88 18.42 45.51
CA SER A 20 18.71 19.41 44.43
C SER A 20 19.09 18.84 43.05
N THR A 21 20.15 18.02 43.01
CA THR A 21 20.66 17.41 41.79
C THR A 21 19.70 16.35 41.23
N ARG A 22 19.11 15.52 42.09
CA ARG A 22 18.11 14.56 41.71
C ARG A 22 16.85 15.22 41.18
N ARG A 23 16.37 16.29 41.81
CA ARG A 23 15.18 17.05 41.39
C ARG A 23 15.39 17.72 40.02
N ARG A 24 16.58 18.28 39.75
CA ARG A 24 16.93 18.82 38.44
C ARG A 24 17.02 17.76 37.37
N ALA A 25 17.64 16.61 37.66
CA ALA A 25 17.70 15.48 36.72
C ALA A 25 16.30 14.96 36.37
N THR A 26 15.39 14.83 37.33
CA THR A 26 13.99 14.40 37.09
C THR A 26 13.24 15.41 36.24
N LEU A 27 13.42 16.71 36.49
CA LEU A 27 12.79 17.76 35.70
C LEU A 27 13.30 17.81 34.26
N LEU A 28 14.61 17.65 34.06
CA LEU A 28 15.21 17.55 32.71
C LEU A 28 14.72 16.31 31.96
N LEU A 29 14.62 15.19 32.64
CA LEU A 29 14.11 13.95 32.03
C LEU A 29 12.63 14.08 31.66
N ALA A 30 11.81 14.69 32.51
CA ALA A 30 10.41 14.97 32.23
C ALA A 30 10.25 15.97 31.05
N ALA A 31 11.06 17.04 31.02
CA ALA A 31 11.07 17.99 29.94
C ALA A 31 11.49 17.35 28.60
N MET A 32 12.52 16.51 28.63
CA MET A 32 12.97 15.74 27.46
C MET A 32 11.87 14.78 26.97
N LEU A 33 11.19 14.08 27.89
CA LEU A 33 10.07 13.19 27.55
C LEU A 33 8.91 13.97 26.91
N ILE A 34 8.58 15.13 27.47
CA ILE A 34 7.54 16.02 26.91
C ILE A 34 7.95 16.47 25.50
N VAL A 35 9.20 16.90 25.29
CA VAL A 35 9.67 17.30 23.95
C VAL A 35 9.60 16.14 22.97
N VAL A 36 10.05 14.94 23.37
CA VAL A 36 10.01 13.74 22.50
C VAL A 36 8.59 13.32 22.15
N LEU A 37 7.62 13.50 23.03
CA LEU A 37 6.23 13.12 22.80
C LEU A 37 5.42 14.23 22.13
N VAL A 38 5.58 15.48 22.57
CA VAL A 38 4.72 16.61 22.15
C VAL A 38 5.17 17.18 20.80
N VAL A 39 6.46 17.37 20.59
CA VAL A 39 6.95 17.98 19.35
C VAL A 39 6.58 17.16 18.11
N PRO A 40 6.80 15.83 18.06
CA PRO A 40 6.38 15.02 16.94
C PRO A 40 4.86 15.00 16.73
N THR A 41 4.09 15.02 17.83
CA THR A 41 2.63 15.08 17.78
C THR A 41 2.13 16.40 17.19
N LEU A 42 2.73 17.51 17.57
CA LEU A 42 2.38 18.84 17.03
C LEU A 42 2.77 18.96 15.56
N LEU A 43 3.97 18.48 15.18
CA LEU A 43 4.43 18.49 13.80
C LEU A 43 3.57 17.57 12.91
N GLY A 44 3.14 16.42 13.42
CA GLY A 44 2.25 15.52 12.70
C GLY A 44 0.83 16.07 12.52
N ARG A 45 0.33 16.83 13.50
CA ARG A 45 -0.99 17.49 13.44
C ARG A 45 -1.01 18.74 12.56
N ALA A 46 0.12 19.35 12.32
CA ALA A 46 0.24 20.51 11.43
C ALA A 46 0.09 20.12 9.94
N ARG A 47 -0.07 18.82 9.64
CA ARG A 47 -0.28 18.34 8.28
C ARG A 47 -1.67 18.79 7.78
N VAL A 48 -1.66 19.49 6.66
CA VAL A 48 -2.88 19.73 5.88
C VAL A 48 -3.19 18.45 5.11
N ALA A 49 -4.46 17.98 5.16
CA ALA A 49 -4.90 16.86 4.35
C ALA A 49 -4.64 17.14 2.86
N GLU A 50 -4.16 16.13 2.14
CA GLU A 50 -3.96 16.26 0.70
C GLU A 50 -5.31 16.48 0.02
N PRO A 51 -5.42 17.47 -0.88
CA PRO A 51 -6.64 17.68 -1.63
C PRO A 51 -6.90 16.52 -2.59
N PHE A 52 -8.16 16.36 -3.00
CA PHE A 52 -8.53 15.42 -4.05
C PHE A 52 -7.71 15.67 -5.32
N ASP A 53 -7.22 14.60 -5.93
CA ASP A 53 -6.42 14.69 -7.17
C ASP A 53 -7.31 14.89 -8.41
N GLN A 54 -7.71 16.12 -8.66
CA GLN A 54 -8.49 16.47 -9.82
C GLN A 54 -7.75 16.17 -11.14
N SER A 55 -6.42 16.17 -11.13
CA SER A 55 -5.63 15.89 -12.33
C SER A 55 -5.83 14.47 -12.89
N ALA A 56 -6.20 13.50 -12.02
CA ALA A 56 -6.53 12.16 -12.47
C ALA A 56 -7.83 12.14 -13.30
N VAL A 57 -8.83 12.92 -12.89
CA VAL A 57 -10.08 13.11 -13.65
C VAL A 57 -9.80 13.80 -14.97
N ASP A 58 -9.05 14.91 -14.93
CA ASP A 58 -8.73 15.70 -16.13
C ASP A 58 -7.96 14.87 -17.18
N ARG A 59 -7.08 13.96 -16.73
CA ARG A 59 -6.40 13.01 -17.62
C ARG A 59 -7.37 12.04 -18.29
N LEU A 60 -8.32 11.48 -17.54
CA LEU A 60 -9.34 10.59 -18.11
C LEU A 60 -10.23 11.35 -19.09
N ASP A 61 -10.65 12.56 -18.74
CA ASP A 61 -11.48 13.38 -19.63
C ASP A 61 -10.76 13.71 -20.94
N SER A 62 -9.47 14.00 -20.88
CA SER A 62 -8.65 14.30 -22.04
C SER A 62 -8.40 13.07 -22.92
N ALA A 63 -8.16 11.92 -22.31
CA ALA A 63 -7.90 10.66 -23.02
C ALA A 63 -9.17 10.02 -23.57
N ALA A 64 -10.32 10.26 -22.93
CA ALA A 64 -11.61 9.64 -23.23
C ALA A 64 -11.49 8.12 -23.50
N PRO A 65 -10.94 7.34 -22.55
CA PRO A 65 -10.66 5.94 -22.76
C PRO A 65 -11.95 5.11 -22.81
N GLU A 66 -11.95 4.08 -23.64
CA GLU A 66 -13.01 3.06 -23.69
C GLU A 66 -12.82 2.03 -22.59
N ILE A 67 -11.57 1.81 -22.20
CA ILE A 67 -11.16 0.84 -21.21
C ILE A 67 -10.29 1.52 -20.15
N VAL A 68 -10.60 1.28 -18.87
CA VAL A 68 -9.75 1.71 -17.75
C VAL A 68 -9.30 0.50 -16.95
N PHE A 69 -8.02 0.49 -16.61
CA PHE A 69 -7.40 -0.53 -15.78
C PHE A 69 -7.15 0.00 -14.37
N LEU A 70 -7.62 -0.72 -13.37
CA LEU A 70 -7.33 -0.54 -11.95
C LEU A 70 -6.44 -1.68 -11.46
N GLY A 71 -5.52 -1.38 -10.58
CA GLY A 71 -4.60 -2.39 -10.04
C GLY A 71 -3.44 -1.75 -9.28
N ASN A 72 -2.48 -2.59 -8.95
CA ASN A 72 -1.23 -2.19 -8.31
C ASN A 72 -0.03 -2.45 -9.25
N SER A 73 1.17 -2.60 -8.69
CA SER A 73 2.39 -2.92 -9.44
C SER A 73 2.28 -4.17 -10.34
N LEU A 74 1.37 -5.08 -10.03
CA LEU A 74 1.13 -6.25 -10.87
C LEU A 74 0.52 -5.89 -12.22
N LEU A 75 -0.38 -4.92 -12.25
CA LEU A 75 -0.92 -4.37 -13.48
C LEU A 75 0.18 -3.64 -14.28
N GLU A 76 1.00 -2.82 -13.61
CA GLU A 76 2.09 -2.06 -14.25
C GLU A 76 3.10 -2.98 -14.96
N THR A 77 3.39 -4.17 -14.39
CA THR A 77 4.32 -5.12 -14.98
C THR A 77 3.72 -6.00 -16.06
N ARG A 78 2.40 -5.93 -16.30
CA ARG A 78 1.68 -6.82 -17.23
C ARG A 78 1.09 -6.10 -18.44
N ILE A 79 0.46 -4.96 -18.24
CA ILE A 79 -0.28 -4.29 -19.31
C ILE A 79 0.45 -3.03 -19.76
N ASP A 80 0.79 -2.99 -21.04
CA ASP A 80 1.22 -1.81 -21.76
C ASP A 80 0.01 -1.24 -22.49
N THR A 81 -0.57 -0.17 -21.96
CA THR A 81 -1.78 0.42 -22.54
C THR A 81 -1.56 0.96 -23.95
N GLY A 82 -0.39 1.56 -24.21
CA GLY A 82 -0.09 2.06 -25.56
C GLY A 82 -0.02 0.92 -26.58
N TYR A 83 0.66 -0.17 -26.23
CA TYR A 83 0.74 -1.33 -27.09
C TYR A 83 -0.60 -2.08 -27.24
N LEU A 84 -1.40 -2.13 -26.15
CA LEU A 84 -2.75 -2.68 -26.21
C LEU A 84 -3.66 -1.90 -27.17
N ASP A 85 -3.57 -0.57 -27.14
CA ASP A 85 -4.35 0.30 -28.02
C ASP A 85 -4.01 0.05 -29.49
N GLU A 86 -2.73 -0.18 -29.80
CA GLU A 86 -2.28 -0.54 -31.17
C GLU A 86 -2.81 -1.93 -31.59
N LEU A 87 -2.78 -2.92 -30.69
CA LEU A 87 -3.19 -4.29 -31.02
C LEU A 87 -4.73 -4.42 -31.17
N ALA A 88 -5.47 -3.84 -30.23
CA ALA A 88 -6.91 -4.03 -30.14
C ALA A 88 -7.72 -2.93 -30.83
N GLY A 89 -7.08 -1.82 -31.22
CA GLY A 89 -7.75 -0.67 -31.84
C GLY A 89 -8.70 0.06 -30.88
N VAL A 90 -8.36 0.07 -29.58
CA VAL A 90 -9.13 0.70 -28.50
C VAL A 90 -8.35 1.86 -27.89
N ARG A 91 -9.00 2.67 -27.09
CA ARG A 91 -8.34 3.65 -26.23
C ARG A 91 -8.41 3.16 -24.79
N SER A 92 -7.25 2.97 -24.18
CA SER A 92 -7.19 2.52 -22.79
C SER A 92 -6.41 3.48 -21.90
N ALA A 93 -6.68 3.42 -20.60
CA ALA A 93 -5.92 4.16 -19.58
C ALA A 93 -5.68 3.30 -18.36
N SER A 94 -4.52 3.48 -17.73
CA SER A 94 -4.17 2.81 -16.49
C SER A 94 -4.21 3.79 -15.32
N LEU A 95 -4.91 3.42 -14.26
CA LEU A 95 -4.90 4.08 -12.95
C LEU A 95 -4.16 3.22 -11.91
N ALA A 96 -3.22 2.39 -12.36
CA ALA A 96 -2.41 1.57 -11.47
C ALA A 96 -1.63 2.43 -10.48
N VAL A 97 -1.60 2.00 -9.22
CA VAL A 97 -0.78 2.62 -8.17
C VAL A 97 -0.15 1.52 -7.33
N ASP A 98 1.19 1.52 -7.28
CA ASP A 98 1.96 0.52 -6.55
C ASP A 98 1.53 0.37 -5.08
N GLY A 99 1.39 -0.89 -4.63
CA GLY A 99 1.04 -1.24 -3.26
C GLY A 99 -0.42 -0.96 -2.89
N THR A 100 -1.31 -0.71 -3.86
CA THR A 100 -2.74 -0.50 -3.60
C THR A 100 -3.54 -1.80 -3.59
N GLY A 101 -4.75 -1.71 -3.05
CA GLY A 101 -5.71 -2.79 -2.98
C GLY A 101 -7.16 -2.30 -3.16
N PRO A 102 -8.15 -3.15 -2.87
CA PRO A 102 -9.56 -2.93 -3.24
C PRO A 102 -10.16 -1.61 -2.76
N GLY A 103 -9.75 -1.12 -1.59
CA GLY A 103 -10.24 0.16 -1.08
C GLY A 103 -9.81 1.35 -1.93
N ALA A 104 -8.55 1.38 -2.39
CA ALA A 104 -8.10 2.41 -3.31
C ALA A 104 -8.80 2.30 -4.67
N TRP A 105 -8.97 1.09 -5.18
CA TRP A 105 -9.68 0.84 -6.45
C TRP A 105 -11.15 1.26 -6.38
N TYR A 106 -11.81 1.03 -5.23
CA TYR A 106 -13.16 1.54 -4.99
C TYR A 106 -13.23 3.07 -5.07
N LEU A 107 -12.30 3.76 -4.40
CA LEU A 107 -12.24 5.22 -4.46
C LEU A 107 -11.88 5.74 -5.86
N GLN A 108 -11.00 5.06 -6.59
CA GLN A 108 -10.71 5.40 -7.98
C GLN A 108 -11.96 5.23 -8.88
N LEU A 109 -12.68 4.10 -8.73
CA LEU A 109 -13.91 3.87 -9.47
C LEU A 109 -14.98 4.92 -9.16
N LYS A 110 -15.21 5.19 -7.88
CA LYS A 110 -16.23 6.13 -7.40
C LYS A 110 -15.90 7.58 -7.73
N ASN A 111 -14.69 8.03 -7.39
CA ASN A 111 -14.36 9.44 -7.35
C ASN A 111 -13.58 9.93 -8.57
N VAL A 112 -12.82 9.06 -9.23
CA VAL A 112 -12.05 9.43 -10.43
C VAL A 112 -12.85 9.08 -11.67
N ILE A 113 -13.21 7.81 -11.87
CA ILE A 113 -13.99 7.37 -13.02
C ILE A 113 -15.42 7.93 -12.95
N GLY A 114 -16.06 7.88 -11.78
CA GLY A 114 -17.40 8.40 -11.57
C GLY A 114 -17.53 9.92 -11.79
N ALA A 115 -16.44 10.66 -11.61
CA ALA A 115 -16.39 12.10 -11.82
C ALA A 115 -16.03 12.51 -13.24
N SER A 116 -15.47 11.59 -14.03
CA SER A 116 -15.11 11.85 -15.43
C SER A 116 -16.36 12.09 -16.27
N ALA A 117 -16.30 13.10 -17.14
CA ALA A 117 -17.33 13.35 -18.14
C ALA A 117 -17.30 12.27 -19.26
N ASN A 118 -16.11 11.69 -19.49
CA ASN A 118 -15.86 10.65 -20.49
C ASN A 118 -15.66 9.29 -19.78
N ARG A 119 -16.75 8.71 -19.26
CA ARG A 119 -16.69 7.42 -18.58
C ARG A 119 -16.32 6.30 -19.53
N PRO A 120 -15.44 5.36 -19.12
CA PRO A 120 -15.13 4.19 -19.92
C PRO A 120 -16.36 3.27 -20.03
N GLN A 121 -16.35 2.42 -21.05
CA GLN A 121 -17.35 1.35 -21.19
C GLN A 121 -17.01 0.20 -20.26
N ARG A 122 -15.72 -0.12 -20.10
CA ARG A 122 -15.21 -1.27 -19.34
C ARG A 122 -14.16 -0.84 -18.34
N VAL A 123 -14.23 -1.43 -17.15
CA VAL A 123 -13.23 -1.28 -16.08
C VAL A 123 -12.69 -2.65 -15.70
N PHE A 124 -11.39 -2.84 -15.86
CA PHE A 124 -10.68 -4.05 -15.48
C PHE A 124 -9.96 -3.85 -14.15
N ILE A 125 -10.13 -4.77 -13.21
CA ILE A 125 -9.39 -4.77 -11.95
C ILE A 125 -8.45 -5.97 -11.91
N PHE A 126 -7.14 -5.69 -11.86
CA PHE A 126 -6.11 -6.72 -11.78
C PHE A 126 -5.74 -7.00 -10.33
N PHE A 127 -5.88 -8.25 -9.91
CA PHE A 127 -5.57 -8.68 -8.56
C PHE A 127 -4.91 -10.07 -8.56
N HIS A 128 -4.32 -10.47 -7.44
CA HIS A 128 -3.76 -11.80 -7.24
C HIS A 128 -4.39 -12.47 -6.01
N ASP A 129 -4.41 -13.79 -6.01
CA ASP A 129 -4.87 -14.63 -4.90
C ASP A 129 -6.23 -14.18 -4.34
N ASP A 130 -6.28 -13.88 -3.04
CA ASP A 130 -7.46 -13.40 -2.32
C ASP A 130 -7.52 -11.87 -2.15
N LEU A 131 -6.65 -11.13 -2.84
CA LEU A 131 -6.49 -9.69 -2.61
C LEU A 131 -7.80 -8.91 -2.75
N ILE A 132 -8.68 -9.31 -3.67
CA ILE A 132 -9.93 -8.60 -3.95
C ILE A 132 -10.90 -8.56 -2.77
N THR A 133 -10.84 -9.56 -1.89
CA THR A 133 -11.64 -9.63 -0.66
C THR A 133 -10.82 -9.43 0.61
N ARG A 134 -9.51 -9.18 0.47
CA ARG A 134 -8.63 -9.06 1.63
C ARG A 134 -8.96 -7.81 2.44
N PRO A 135 -9.05 -7.93 3.77
CA PRO A 135 -9.20 -6.77 4.65
C PRO A 135 -8.07 -5.78 4.42
N ILE A 136 -8.40 -4.49 4.48
CA ILE A 136 -7.37 -3.45 4.44
C ILE A 136 -6.60 -3.51 5.76
N SER A 137 -5.33 -3.88 5.66
CA SER A 137 -4.39 -3.58 6.74
C SER A 137 -3.85 -2.17 6.51
N PHE A 138 -4.18 -1.23 7.37
CA PHE A 138 -3.58 0.11 7.34
C PHE A 138 -2.11 0.02 7.71
N THR A 139 -1.26 -0.13 6.71
CA THR A 139 0.16 -0.34 6.93
C THR A 139 1.00 0.91 6.79
N GLY A 140 0.40 2.10 6.55
CA GLY A 140 1.24 3.28 6.55
C GLY A 140 0.64 4.58 6.03
N ARG A 141 1.40 5.66 6.21
CA ARG A 141 1.08 7.02 5.77
C ARG A 141 0.85 7.14 4.26
N LYS A 142 1.48 6.27 3.46
CA LYS A 142 1.30 6.23 1.99
C LYS A 142 -0.17 5.95 1.66
N ASP A 143 -0.78 5.01 2.37
CA ASP A 143 -2.18 4.63 2.15
C ASP A 143 -3.14 5.73 2.58
N ASN A 144 -2.87 6.40 3.70
CA ASN A 144 -3.66 7.53 4.17
C ASN A 144 -3.60 8.71 3.19
N THR A 145 -2.39 9.05 2.69
CA THR A 145 -2.21 10.12 1.71
C THR A 145 -2.94 9.81 0.40
N LEU A 146 -2.83 8.56 -0.08
CA LEU A 146 -3.53 8.13 -1.27
C LEU A 146 -5.05 8.17 -1.09
N THR A 147 -5.55 7.68 0.07
CA THR A 147 -6.97 7.74 0.41
C THR A 147 -7.48 9.18 0.43
N GLU A 148 -6.73 10.12 1.03
CA GLU A 148 -7.07 11.56 1.03
C GLU A 148 -7.15 12.09 -0.40
N ARG A 149 -6.16 11.81 -1.26
CA ARG A 149 -6.13 12.25 -2.66
C ARG A 149 -7.22 11.62 -3.53
N LEU A 150 -7.74 10.45 -3.15
CA LEU A 150 -8.83 9.77 -3.84
C LEU A 150 -10.21 10.07 -3.26
N SER A 151 -10.29 10.76 -2.10
CA SER A 151 -11.56 11.05 -1.42
C SER A 151 -12.09 12.44 -1.78
N ARG A 152 -13.39 12.53 -2.07
CA ARG A 152 -14.10 13.80 -2.30
C ARG A 152 -14.87 14.31 -1.08
N GLY A 153 -14.59 13.77 0.08
CA GLY A 153 -15.25 14.14 1.33
C GLY A 153 -15.29 13.01 2.33
N ILE A 154 -16.42 12.86 3.04
CA ILE A 154 -16.62 11.76 3.97
C ILE A 154 -17.06 10.53 3.17
N GLU A 155 -16.15 9.58 3.02
CA GLU A 155 -16.43 8.30 2.37
C GLU A 155 -17.04 7.31 3.38
N ALA A 156 -18.35 7.42 3.63
CA ALA A 156 -19.04 6.66 4.69
C ALA A 156 -18.94 5.15 4.47
N ASP A 157 -19.19 4.67 3.24
CA ASP A 157 -19.17 3.25 2.89
C ASP A 157 -17.74 2.69 3.01
N TYR A 158 -16.75 3.43 2.52
CA TYR A 158 -15.35 3.09 2.68
C TYR A 158 -14.97 2.92 4.16
N ARG A 159 -15.36 3.90 5.00
CA ARG A 159 -15.08 3.85 6.43
C ARG A 159 -15.77 2.69 7.14
N LEU A 160 -16.98 2.34 6.71
CA LEU A 160 -17.72 1.22 7.26
C LEU A 160 -16.99 -0.09 7.01
N VAL A 161 -16.58 -0.38 5.77
CA VAL A 161 -15.81 -1.58 5.43
C VAL A 161 -14.52 -1.64 6.24
N VAL A 162 -13.77 -0.53 6.28
CA VAL A 162 -12.55 -0.43 7.06
C VAL A 162 -12.80 -0.74 8.54
N SER A 163 -13.83 -0.15 9.15
CA SER A 163 -14.13 -0.36 10.57
C SER A 163 -14.55 -1.80 10.90
N ASN A 164 -15.21 -2.47 9.96
CA ASN A 164 -15.66 -3.85 10.13
C ASN A 164 -14.52 -4.88 9.98
N THR A 165 -13.51 -4.54 9.17
CA THR A 165 -12.37 -5.43 8.90
C THR A 165 -11.16 -5.15 9.78
N GLU A 166 -11.18 -4.06 10.57
CA GLU A 166 -10.07 -3.64 11.39
C GLU A 166 -9.80 -4.60 12.54
N THR A 167 -8.58 -5.13 12.58
CA THR A 167 -8.13 -5.98 13.68
C THR A 167 -7.82 -5.16 14.95
N PHE A 168 -7.69 -5.85 16.09
CA PHE A 168 -7.27 -5.21 17.35
C PHE A 168 -5.88 -4.56 17.22
N ASP A 169 -4.96 -5.21 16.51
CA ASP A 169 -3.61 -4.68 16.26
C ASP A 169 -3.64 -3.42 15.39
N ASP A 170 -4.53 -3.36 14.40
CA ASP A 170 -4.73 -2.18 13.57
C ASP A 170 -5.28 -1.01 14.40
N ARG A 171 -6.21 -1.28 15.34
CA ARG A 171 -6.72 -0.26 16.28
C ARG A 171 -5.63 0.29 17.17
N ILE A 172 -4.79 -0.58 17.76
CA ILE A 172 -3.64 -0.16 18.58
C ILE A 172 -2.69 0.68 17.72
N ARG A 173 -2.36 0.22 16.52
CA ARG A 173 -1.48 0.94 15.59
C ARG A 173 -2.06 2.31 15.25
N ARG A 174 -3.36 2.41 14.94
CA ARG A 174 -4.03 3.68 14.64
C ARG A 174 -3.98 4.64 15.83
N VAL A 175 -4.25 4.16 17.05
CA VAL A 175 -4.11 4.98 18.26
C VAL A 175 -2.68 5.46 18.42
N PHE A 176 -1.71 4.57 18.22
CA PHE A 176 -0.28 4.90 18.33
C PHE A 176 0.14 5.93 17.27
N THR A 177 -0.26 5.76 16.01
CA THR A 177 0.06 6.71 14.94
C THR A 177 -0.68 8.04 15.11
N THR A 178 -1.85 8.05 15.75
CA THR A 178 -2.56 9.29 16.11
C THR A 178 -1.81 10.06 17.22
N ILE A 179 -1.26 9.35 18.20
CA ILE A 179 -0.47 9.94 19.28
C ILE A 179 0.93 10.32 18.82
N TYR A 180 1.54 9.49 17.96
CA TYR A 180 2.89 9.67 17.44
C TYR A 180 2.94 9.58 15.90
N PRO A 181 2.48 10.60 15.18
CA PRO A 181 2.32 10.58 13.72
C PRO A 181 3.63 10.32 12.94
N LEU A 182 4.79 10.63 13.53
CA LEU A 182 6.09 10.35 12.90
C LEU A 182 6.44 8.86 12.85
N ALA A 183 5.80 8.00 13.63
CA ALA A 183 6.03 6.55 13.54
C ALA A 183 5.62 5.98 12.18
N ASP A 184 4.70 6.66 11.52
CA ASP A 184 4.15 6.29 10.22
C ASP A 184 4.67 7.16 9.06
N ALA A 185 5.71 7.97 9.32
CA ALA A 185 6.27 8.86 8.32
C ALA A 185 6.85 8.09 7.12
N SER A 186 6.54 8.55 5.91
CA SER A 186 7.10 8.02 4.67
C SER A 186 8.64 8.20 4.62
N SER A 187 9.31 7.44 3.76
CA SER A 187 10.78 7.55 3.60
C SER A 187 11.28 8.99 3.37
N PRO A 188 10.62 9.86 2.58
CA PRO A 188 11.02 11.25 2.44
C PRO A 188 10.96 12.05 3.75
N ASP A 189 9.92 11.84 4.55
CA ASP A 189 9.74 12.53 5.83
C ASP A 189 10.72 12.02 6.89
N ARG A 190 10.98 10.71 6.93
CA ARG A 190 12.04 10.13 7.78
C ARG A 190 13.41 10.67 7.41
N ASN A 191 13.67 10.84 6.11
CA ASN A 191 14.91 11.43 5.62
C ASN A 191 15.05 12.89 6.05
N SER A 192 13.96 13.66 6.07
CA SER A 192 13.96 15.06 6.54
C SER A 192 14.21 15.14 8.03
N VAL A 193 13.56 14.30 8.85
CA VAL A 193 13.79 14.21 10.29
C VAL A 193 15.20 13.67 10.60
N GLY A 194 15.64 12.65 9.85
CA GLY A 194 17.01 12.13 9.95
C GLY A 194 18.08 13.15 9.59
N SER A 195 17.82 14.01 8.59
CA SER A 195 18.72 15.10 8.21
C SER A 195 18.80 16.19 9.29
N ALA A 196 17.66 16.55 9.90
CA ALA A 196 17.64 17.47 11.03
C ALA A 196 18.35 16.89 12.26
N GLY A 197 18.12 15.60 12.55
CA GLY A 197 18.81 14.89 13.63
C GLY A 197 20.32 14.77 13.40
N ALA A 198 20.74 14.46 12.17
CA ALA A 198 22.15 14.39 11.78
C ALA A 198 22.84 15.76 11.91
N PHE A 199 22.16 16.83 11.48
CA PHE A 199 22.66 18.21 11.65
C PHE A 199 22.85 18.58 13.13
N LEU A 200 21.87 18.24 13.98
CA LEU A 200 21.97 18.50 15.42
C LEU A 200 23.02 17.63 16.11
N ALA A 201 23.31 16.44 15.59
CA ALA A 201 24.36 15.55 16.10
C ALA A 201 25.73 15.82 15.50
N GLY A 202 25.88 16.80 14.59
CA GLY A 202 27.14 17.14 13.94
C GLY A 202 27.68 16.06 12.99
N THR A 203 26.80 15.15 12.49
CA THR A 203 27.17 14.07 11.56
C THR A 203 26.66 14.37 10.14
N SER A 204 27.29 13.77 9.12
CA SER A 204 26.80 13.91 7.77
C SER A 204 25.54 13.07 7.54
N ARG A 205 24.69 13.48 6.60
CA ARG A 205 23.49 12.72 6.20
C ARG A 205 23.82 11.28 5.76
N ALA A 206 24.96 11.11 5.08
CA ALA A 206 25.42 9.81 4.62
C ALA A 206 25.77 8.87 5.78
N GLU A 207 26.46 9.41 6.82
CA GLU A 207 26.81 8.66 8.03
C GLU A 207 25.58 8.30 8.87
N ALA A 208 24.62 9.22 9.01
CA ALA A 208 23.36 8.96 9.71
C ALA A 208 22.52 7.92 8.96
N SER A 209 22.46 7.95 7.62
CA SER A 209 21.80 6.95 6.81
C SER A 209 22.46 5.57 6.92
N ALA A 210 23.79 5.52 6.84
CA ALA A 210 24.56 4.28 6.98
C ALA A 210 24.46 3.66 8.40
N ALA A 211 24.32 4.52 9.42
CA ALA A 211 24.07 4.06 10.80
C ALA A 211 22.64 3.51 10.96
N ALA A 212 21.64 4.18 10.38
CA ALA A 212 20.26 3.70 10.36
C ALA A 212 20.12 2.40 9.57
N ASP A 213 20.75 2.29 8.40
CA ASP A 213 20.76 1.06 7.58
C ASP A 213 21.38 -0.12 8.33
N ARG A 214 22.46 0.12 9.10
CA ARG A 214 23.07 -0.91 9.95
C ARG A 214 22.21 -1.31 11.15
N PHE A 215 21.55 -0.35 11.79
CA PHE A 215 20.72 -0.61 12.96
C PHE A 215 19.41 -1.33 12.61
N PHE A 216 18.80 -0.99 11.46
CA PHE A 216 17.52 -1.53 11.03
C PHE A 216 17.63 -2.65 10.00
N ASP A 217 18.86 -3.03 9.60
CA ASP A 217 19.14 -4.10 8.62
C ASP A 217 18.31 -3.99 7.32
N PHE A 218 18.18 -2.77 6.80
CA PHE A 218 17.44 -2.51 5.56
C PHE A 218 18.04 -3.22 4.34
N ALA A 219 19.34 -3.54 4.37
CA ALA A 219 20.00 -4.29 3.31
C ALA A 219 19.46 -5.71 3.19
N ASN A 220 19.19 -6.38 4.31
CA ASN A 220 18.57 -7.71 4.32
C ASN A 220 17.10 -7.67 3.87
N ARG A 221 16.36 -6.60 4.17
CA ARG A 221 14.99 -6.44 3.63
C ARG A 221 14.98 -6.29 2.11
N ARG A 222 15.98 -5.62 1.52
CA ARG A 222 16.14 -5.57 0.05
C ARG A 222 16.58 -6.89 -0.54
N ALA A 223 17.42 -7.66 0.15
CA ALA A 223 17.79 -9.01 -0.25
C ALA A 223 16.58 -9.97 -0.24
N PHE A 224 15.67 -9.83 0.73
CA PHE A 224 14.40 -10.56 0.75
C PHE A 224 13.48 -10.18 -0.44
N ALA A 225 13.47 -8.92 -0.85
CA ALA A 225 12.70 -8.49 -2.02
C ALA A 225 13.25 -9.07 -3.34
N ASN A 226 14.52 -9.43 -3.38
CA ASN A 226 15.16 -10.05 -4.55
C ASN A 226 15.21 -11.58 -4.49
N ASN A 227 14.70 -12.19 -3.41
CA ASN A 227 14.62 -13.64 -3.33
C ASN A 227 13.43 -14.12 -4.18
N PRO A 228 13.65 -15.00 -5.17
CA PRO A 228 12.56 -15.57 -5.96
C PRO A 228 11.71 -16.57 -5.19
N ASP A 229 11.87 -16.66 -3.87
CA ASP A 229 11.04 -17.53 -3.03
C ASP A 229 9.56 -17.19 -3.24
N ILE A 230 8.87 -18.19 -3.76
CA ILE A 230 7.43 -18.16 -4.00
C ILE A 230 6.75 -17.96 -2.64
N GLN A 231 6.19 -16.77 -2.43
CA GLN A 231 5.32 -16.58 -1.28
C GLN A 231 4.07 -17.43 -1.50
N GLN A 232 3.89 -18.44 -0.66
CA GLN A 232 2.69 -19.26 -0.79
C GLN A 232 1.45 -18.40 -0.46
N PRO A 233 0.45 -18.37 -1.34
CA PRO A 233 -0.80 -17.67 -1.10
C PRO A 233 -1.43 -18.17 0.20
N LYS A 234 -1.91 -17.24 1.03
CA LYS A 234 -2.55 -17.54 2.31
C LYS A 234 -3.95 -16.98 2.30
N PHE A 235 -4.93 -17.83 2.18
CA PHE A 235 -6.31 -17.46 2.42
C PHE A 235 -6.77 -18.00 3.77
N HIS A 236 -7.41 -17.16 4.56
CA HIS A 236 -7.95 -17.53 5.87
C HIS A 236 -9.38 -16.99 5.99
N GLY A 237 -10.37 -17.88 6.10
CA GLY A 237 -11.73 -17.48 6.36
C GLY A 237 -12.77 -18.31 5.63
N VAL A 238 -14.05 -17.94 5.83
CA VAL A 238 -15.20 -18.43 5.05
C VAL A 238 -15.47 -17.39 3.97
N PHE A 239 -15.53 -17.81 2.73
CA PHE A 239 -15.63 -16.92 1.57
C PHE A 239 -16.79 -15.91 1.70
N ASP A 240 -18.00 -16.35 1.95
CA ASP A 240 -19.17 -15.47 2.03
C ASP A 240 -18.98 -14.34 3.04
N PHE A 241 -18.50 -14.69 4.24
CA PHE A 241 -18.25 -13.68 5.28
C PHE A 241 -17.18 -12.68 4.86
N VAL A 242 -16.11 -13.15 4.24
CA VAL A 242 -15.00 -12.27 3.81
C VAL A 242 -15.44 -11.40 2.63
N ALA A 243 -16.17 -11.96 1.67
CA ALA A 243 -16.67 -11.23 0.51
C ALA A 243 -17.63 -10.10 0.93
N GLU A 244 -18.63 -10.40 1.76
CA GLU A 244 -19.63 -9.43 2.23
C GLU A 244 -19.04 -8.28 3.07
N ASN A 245 -17.95 -8.54 3.78
CA ASN A 245 -17.27 -7.54 4.60
C ASN A 245 -16.08 -6.85 3.89
N SER A 246 -15.90 -7.11 2.58
CA SER A 246 -14.83 -6.53 1.77
C SER A 246 -15.32 -5.33 0.95
N PHE A 247 -14.42 -4.80 0.11
CA PHE A 247 -14.79 -3.79 -0.89
C PHE A 247 -15.45 -4.36 -2.14
N LEU A 248 -15.49 -5.68 -2.30
CA LEU A 248 -16.02 -6.31 -3.51
C LEU A 248 -17.49 -5.95 -3.78
N PRO A 249 -18.43 -6.02 -2.80
CA PRO A 249 -19.80 -5.56 -3.02
C PRO A 249 -19.91 -4.08 -3.40
N LEU A 250 -19.07 -3.24 -2.81
CA LEU A 250 -19.05 -1.80 -3.12
C LEU A 250 -18.51 -1.52 -4.54
N LEU A 251 -17.50 -2.26 -4.97
CA LEU A 251 -16.98 -2.17 -6.34
C LEU A 251 -18.05 -2.55 -7.36
N ILE A 252 -18.77 -3.66 -7.12
CA ILE A 252 -19.86 -4.12 -7.99
C ILE A 252 -20.99 -3.09 -8.01
N GLY A 253 -21.45 -2.64 -6.84
CA GLY A 253 -22.50 -1.62 -6.71
C GLY A 253 -22.14 -0.33 -7.44
N GLN A 254 -20.91 0.15 -7.27
CA GLN A 254 -20.44 1.38 -7.90
C GLN A 254 -20.33 1.26 -9.43
N ALA A 255 -19.86 0.12 -9.94
CA ALA A 255 -19.82 -0.13 -11.37
C ALA A 255 -21.23 -0.11 -11.98
N ASN A 256 -22.20 -0.73 -11.31
CA ASN A 256 -23.61 -0.72 -11.72
C ASN A 256 -24.19 0.71 -11.71
N GLU A 257 -23.95 1.49 -10.66
CA GLU A 257 -24.39 2.89 -10.59
C GLU A 257 -23.83 3.75 -11.74
N LEU A 258 -22.57 3.50 -12.11
CA LEU A 258 -21.93 4.20 -13.20
C LEU A 258 -22.31 3.67 -14.58
N SER A 259 -22.99 2.52 -14.65
CA SER A 259 -23.31 1.79 -15.90
C SER A 259 -22.04 1.44 -16.67
N VAL A 260 -20.97 1.04 -15.98
CA VAL A 260 -19.73 0.52 -16.56
C VAL A 260 -19.65 -1.00 -16.36
N GLU A 261 -19.16 -1.70 -17.38
CA GLU A 261 -18.92 -3.13 -17.27
C GLU A 261 -17.67 -3.37 -16.41
N LEU A 262 -17.85 -4.07 -15.27
CA LEU A 262 -16.77 -4.44 -14.37
C LEU A 262 -16.25 -5.83 -14.73
N ILE A 263 -14.94 -5.94 -14.91
CA ILE A 263 -14.27 -7.20 -15.23
C ILE A 263 -13.12 -7.39 -14.22
N LEU A 264 -13.16 -8.51 -13.51
CA LEU A 264 -12.11 -8.87 -12.57
C LEU A 264 -11.11 -9.81 -13.24
N VAL A 265 -9.83 -9.47 -13.18
CA VAL A 265 -8.75 -10.25 -13.79
C VAL A 265 -7.83 -10.74 -12.68
N ARG A 266 -7.87 -12.05 -12.44
CA ARG A 266 -6.93 -12.67 -11.52
C ARG A 266 -5.64 -13.00 -12.26
N VAL A 267 -4.52 -12.44 -11.78
CA VAL A 267 -3.19 -12.73 -12.32
C VAL A 267 -2.52 -13.84 -11.53
N SER A 268 -1.77 -14.68 -12.24
CA SER A 268 -1.03 -15.78 -11.61
C SER A 268 0.12 -15.28 -10.73
N ALA A 269 0.33 -15.96 -9.60
CA ALA A 269 1.63 -16.03 -8.98
C ALA A 269 2.62 -16.78 -9.90
N ARG A 270 3.92 -16.63 -9.64
CA ARG A 270 4.95 -17.38 -10.35
C ARG A 270 4.64 -18.87 -10.28
N PRO A 271 4.51 -19.56 -11.43
CA PRO A 271 4.29 -21.00 -11.44
C PRO A 271 5.45 -21.75 -10.76
N MET A 272 5.16 -22.95 -10.27
CA MET A 272 6.18 -23.87 -9.80
C MET A 272 6.99 -24.42 -10.97
N ASP A 273 8.09 -25.09 -10.68
CA ASP A 273 8.89 -25.79 -11.69
C ASP A 273 8.00 -26.77 -12.46
N GLY A 274 8.12 -26.72 -13.80
CA GLY A 274 7.28 -27.50 -14.69
C GLY A 274 5.94 -26.84 -15.09
N GLY A 275 5.74 -25.57 -14.76
CA GLY A 275 4.57 -24.79 -15.19
C GLY A 275 3.30 -25.05 -14.39
N THR A 276 3.38 -25.84 -13.30
CA THR A 276 2.23 -26.09 -12.44
C THR A 276 1.84 -24.79 -11.70
N PRO A 277 0.55 -24.41 -11.70
CA PRO A 277 0.11 -23.25 -10.95
C PRO A 277 0.47 -23.38 -9.47
N ASN A 278 0.97 -22.28 -8.87
CA ASN A 278 1.21 -22.22 -7.45
C ASN A 278 -0.10 -21.88 -6.73
N GLU A 279 -0.98 -22.86 -6.63
CA GLU A 279 -2.34 -22.73 -6.14
C GLU A 279 -2.65 -23.82 -5.10
N PRO A 280 -2.49 -23.52 -3.80
CA PRO A 280 -2.90 -24.44 -2.74
C PRO A 280 -4.42 -24.71 -2.78
N ASP A 281 -4.86 -25.89 -2.33
CA ASP A 281 -6.28 -26.30 -2.32
C ASP A 281 -7.21 -25.26 -1.66
N VAL A 282 -6.72 -24.54 -0.66
CA VAL A 282 -7.50 -23.49 0.01
C VAL A 282 -7.76 -22.31 -0.92
N LEU A 283 -6.77 -21.93 -1.72
CA LEU A 283 -6.91 -20.85 -2.70
C LEU A 283 -7.77 -21.31 -3.88
N ALA A 284 -7.61 -22.54 -4.35
CA ALA A 284 -8.44 -23.09 -5.41
C ALA A 284 -9.94 -23.11 -5.04
N ARG A 285 -10.26 -23.46 -3.80
CA ARG A 285 -11.65 -23.35 -3.29
C ARG A 285 -12.13 -21.91 -3.25
N TYR A 286 -11.31 -21.00 -2.70
CA TYR A 286 -11.64 -19.57 -2.67
C TYR A 286 -11.92 -19.02 -4.07
N THR A 287 -11.13 -19.35 -5.06
CA THR A 287 -11.31 -18.85 -6.43
C THR A 287 -12.55 -19.44 -7.10
N SER A 288 -12.92 -20.70 -6.79
CA SER A 288 -14.19 -21.28 -7.21
C SER A 288 -15.37 -20.51 -6.60
N ASP A 289 -15.36 -20.28 -5.29
CA ASP A 289 -16.42 -19.54 -4.59
C ASP A 289 -16.50 -18.09 -5.11
N LEU A 290 -15.36 -17.46 -5.38
CA LEU A 290 -15.30 -16.11 -5.98
C LEU A 290 -15.92 -16.10 -7.38
N SER A 291 -15.61 -17.07 -8.22
CA SER A 291 -16.17 -17.19 -9.57
C SER A 291 -17.70 -17.31 -9.53
N ASP A 292 -18.24 -18.15 -8.66
CA ASP A 292 -19.67 -18.33 -8.49
C ASP A 292 -20.37 -17.07 -7.95
N TYR A 293 -19.73 -16.38 -7.01
CA TYR A 293 -20.20 -15.10 -6.48
C TYR A 293 -20.25 -14.03 -7.58
N LEU A 294 -19.19 -13.90 -8.38
CA LEU A 294 -19.12 -12.92 -9.47
C LEU A 294 -20.15 -13.23 -10.56
N ALA A 295 -20.30 -14.48 -10.96
CA ALA A 295 -21.31 -14.91 -11.92
C ALA A 295 -22.73 -14.57 -11.44
N THR A 296 -23.04 -14.81 -10.16
CA THR A 296 -24.32 -14.47 -9.55
C THR A 296 -24.60 -12.96 -9.57
N ASN A 297 -23.55 -12.14 -9.48
CA ASN A 297 -23.64 -10.67 -9.51
C ASN A 297 -23.46 -10.07 -10.91
N GLY A 298 -23.38 -10.89 -11.95
CA GLY A 298 -23.25 -10.44 -13.35
C GLY A 298 -21.90 -9.79 -13.66
N VAL A 299 -20.85 -10.13 -12.91
CA VAL A 299 -19.50 -9.61 -13.12
C VAL A 299 -18.65 -10.61 -13.88
N HIS A 300 -18.01 -10.16 -14.94
CA HIS A 300 -17.09 -11.01 -15.71
C HIS A 300 -15.81 -11.27 -14.93
N TYR A 301 -15.37 -12.53 -14.95
CA TYR A 301 -14.18 -12.99 -14.30
C TYR A 301 -13.23 -13.67 -15.28
N ILE A 302 -12.00 -13.20 -15.32
CA ILE A 302 -10.92 -13.77 -16.14
C ILE A 302 -9.86 -14.31 -15.20
N ASP A 303 -9.57 -15.59 -15.26
CA ASP A 303 -8.49 -16.21 -14.51
C ASP A 303 -7.32 -16.51 -15.44
N MET A 304 -6.22 -15.78 -15.24
CA MET A 304 -4.96 -15.96 -16.00
C MET A 304 -4.05 -17.01 -15.35
N THR A 305 -4.47 -17.65 -14.26
CA THR A 305 -3.68 -18.67 -13.56
C THR A 305 -3.61 -19.93 -14.42
N GLY A 306 -2.38 -20.43 -14.63
CA GLY A 306 -2.18 -21.63 -15.45
C GLY A 306 -2.26 -21.40 -16.96
N HIS A 307 -2.24 -20.14 -17.41
CA HIS A 307 -2.14 -19.87 -18.85
C HIS A 307 -0.85 -20.50 -19.40
N PRO A 308 -0.93 -21.29 -20.48
CA PRO A 308 0.19 -22.15 -20.95
C PRO A 308 1.43 -21.36 -21.39
N ASP A 309 1.25 -20.12 -21.84
CA ASP A 309 2.32 -19.27 -22.33
C ASP A 309 3.00 -18.44 -21.24
N ILE A 310 2.53 -18.55 -19.97
CA ILE A 310 3.09 -17.80 -18.84
C ILE A 310 3.92 -18.73 -17.97
N ASP A 311 5.25 -18.65 -18.10
CA ASP A 311 6.18 -19.52 -17.39
C ASP A 311 6.91 -18.84 -16.23
N ALA A 312 7.55 -19.64 -15.37
CA ALA A 312 8.28 -19.18 -14.21
C ALA A 312 9.48 -18.26 -14.53
N GLY A 313 10.06 -18.39 -15.72
CA GLY A 313 11.19 -17.57 -16.17
C GLY A 313 10.81 -16.13 -16.52
N MET A 314 9.52 -15.85 -16.64
CA MET A 314 9.01 -14.49 -16.89
C MET A 314 8.97 -13.62 -15.63
N TYR A 315 9.10 -14.22 -14.44
CA TYR A 315 8.98 -13.52 -13.16
C TYR A 315 10.34 -13.16 -12.59
N TYR A 316 10.47 -11.96 -12.03
CA TYR A 316 11.67 -11.59 -11.27
C TYR A 316 11.52 -11.89 -9.76
N ASP A 317 10.29 -12.01 -9.26
CA ASP A 317 9.96 -12.46 -7.91
C ASP A 317 8.74 -13.40 -7.91
N GLY A 318 8.03 -13.53 -6.79
CA GLY A 318 6.85 -14.39 -6.68
C GLY A 318 5.62 -13.92 -7.46
N TYR A 319 5.56 -12.67 -7.91
CA TYR A 319 4.36 -12.10 -8.52
C TYR A 319 4.59 -11.15 -9.70
N HIS A 320 5.73 -10.45 -9.75
CA HIS A 320 5.97 -9.43 -10.77
C HIS A 320 6.66 -10.03 -11.98
N LEU A 321 6.20 -9.65 -13.17
CA LEU A 321 6.89 -9.99 -14.41
C LEU A 321 8.11 -9.11 -14.62
N ILE A 322 9.13 -9.70 -15.24
CA ILE A 322 10.28 -8.96 -15.77
C ILE A 322 9.78 -8.05 -16.90
N ASN A 323 10.15 -6.79 -16.88
CA ASN A 323 9.59 -5.76 -17.77
C ASN A 323 9.66 -6.11 -19.28
N ARG A 324 10.66 -6.89 -19.71
CA ARG A 324 10.77 -7.34 -21.11
C ARG A 324 9.61 -8.23 -21.57
N TYR A 325 8.85 -8.85 -20.65
CA TYR A 325 7.72 -9.71 -20.96
C TYR A 325 6.39 -8.98 -20.90
N ARG A 326 6.39 -7.67 -20.60
CA ARG A 326 5.18 -6.87 -20.48
C ARG A 326 4.38 -6.83 -21.78
N SER A 327 5.03 -6.55 -22.91
CA SER A 327 4.38 -6.56 -24.22
C SER A 327 3.83 -7.94 -24.58
N PHE A 328 4.57 -9.00 -24.33
CA PHE A 328 4.12 -10.38 -24.54
C PHE A 328 2.87 -10.71 -23.71
N TYR A 329 2.83 -10.32 -22.44
CA TYR A 329 1.64 -10.51 -21.61
C TYR A 329 0.46 -9.66 -22.13
N THR A 330 0.73 -8.46 -22.65
CA THR A 330 -0.27 -7.61 -23.28
C THR A 330 -0.87 -8.24 -24.53
N GLU A 331 -0.08 -8.93 -25.33
CA GLU A 331 -0.56 -9.72 -26.49
C GLU A 331 -1.53 -10.81 -26.06
N ILE A 332 -1.14 -11.66 -25.10
CA ILE A 332 -1.99 -12.71 -24.53
C ILE A 332 -3.31 -12.10 -24.02
N PHE A 333 -3.23 -11.01 -23.29
CA PHE A 333 -4.42 -10.36 -22.74
C PHE A 333 -5.31 -9.75 -23.83
N SER A 334 -4.72 -9.22 -24.91
CA SER A 334 -5.47 -8.61 -26.01
C SER A 334 -6.37 -9.60 -26.74
N GLU A 335 -5.97 -10.87 -26.81
CA GLU A 335 -6.79 -11.94 -27.43
C GLU A 335 -8.11 -12.15 -26.66
N LEU A 336 -8.09 -11.93 -25.34
CA LEU A 336 -9.29 -12.03 -24.51
C LEU A 336 -10.23 -10.84 -24.64
N LEU A 337 -9.75 -9.71 -25.17
CA LEU A 337 -10.56 -8.50 -25.41
C LEU A 337 -11.25 -8.52 -26.77
N LEU A 338 -10.67 -9.21 -27.73
CA LEU A 338 -11.25 -9.31 -29.07
C LEU A 338 -12.41 -10.32 -28.99
N PRO A 339 -13.63 -9.92 -29.38
CA PRO A 339 -14.68 -10.93 -29.57
C PRO A 339 -14.12 -11.95 -30.56
N ASP A 340 -14.40 -13.24 -30.31
CA ASP A 340 -14.11 -14.30 -31.25
C ASP A 340 -14.27 -13.76 -32.67
N ARG A 341 -13.16 -13.51 -33.33
CA ARG A 341 -13.17 -13.32 -34.79
C ARG A 341 -13.61 -14.68 -35.29
N GLY A 342 -14.96 -14.87 -35.25
CA GLY A 342 -15.53 -16.08 -35.77
C GLY A 342 -14.85 -16.36 -37.10
N ASP A 343 -14.12 -17.46 -37.15
CA ASP A 343 -13.78 -18.13 -38.40
C ASP A 343 -15.12 -18.35 -39.13
N ASN A 344 -15.53 -17.33 -39.85
CA ASN A 344 -16.59 -17.46 -40.81
C ASN A 344 -15.92 -18.06 -42.05
N PRO A 345 -16.15 -19.32 -42.35
CA PRO A 345 -15.57 -20.01 -43.50
C PRO A 345 -16.01 -19.39 -44.82
#